data_e714ad1e23a7eac5650c3248ba607053
#
_entry.id   e714ad1e23a7eac5650c3248ba607053
#
_cell.length_a   1.000
_cell.length_b   1.000
_cell.length_c   1.000
_cell.angle_alpha   90.00
_cell.angle_beta   90.00
_cell.angle_gamma   90.00
#
_symmetry.space_group_name_H-M   'P 1'
#
loop_
_entity.id
_entity.type
_entity.pdbx_description
1 polymer ?
#
loop_
_entity_poly.entity_id
_entity_poly.type
_entity_poly.pdbx_seq_one_letter_code
_entity_poly.pdbx_strand_id
1 'polypeptide(L)'
;MRALEFTETSCPRTRAKECTCEQINTITEAQETTVAQCILEHSSTVKGSILLIQAPGTSTLVKGTITGLKPGLHGFHIHEFGDMSDGCKSMGGHYNPDGVDHGDINEGHVGDLGNI
;
A
#
# COMPACT_ATOMS: atom_id res chain seq x y z
N MET A 1 14.79 -7.98 -4.79
CA MET A 1 13.65 -7.07 -4.89
C MET A 1 12.39 -7.86 -4.61
N ARG A 2 11.57 -7.44 -3.70
CA ARG A 2 10.37 -8.17 -3.30
C ARG A 2 9.17 -7.25 -3.43
N ALA A 3 8.24 -7.66 -4.27
CA ALA A 3 7.00 -6.95 -4.49
C ALA A 3 6.03 -7.21 -3.33
N LEU A 4 5.28 -6.18 -2.95
CA LEU A 4 4.17 -6.28 -2.02
C LEU A 4 2.89 -6.56 -2.82
N GLU A 5 2.12 -7.54 -2.39
CA GLU A 5 0.79 -7.78 -2.92
C GLU A 5 -0.19 -6.81 -2.26
N PHE A 6 -0.94 -6.08 -3.06
CA PHE A 6 -1.97 -5.18 -2.58
C PHE A 6 -3.33 -5.89 -2.64
N THR A 7 -3.89 -6.23 -1.50
CA THR A 7 -5.32 -6.57 -1.44
C THR A 7 -6.05 -5.38 -0.83
N GLU A 8 -6.74 -4.62 -1.66
CA GLU A 8 -7.63 -3.57 -1.21
C GLU A 8 -8.88 -4.22 -0.58
N THR A 9 -8.94 -4.27 0.74
CA THR A 9 -10.19 -4.55 1.41
C THR A 9 -11.00 -3.26 1.46
N SER A 10 -11.81 -3.02 0.42
CA SER A 10 -12.81 -1.98 0.47
C SER A 10 -13.83 -2.32 1.55
N CYS A 11 -13.83 -1.59 2.66
CA CYS A 11 -15.00 -1.57 3.53
C CYS A 11 -16.23 -1.18 2.70
N PRO A 12 -17.39 -1.86 2.88
CA PRO A 12 -18.59 -1.53 2.14
C PRO A 12 -18.91 -0.05 2.40
N ARG A 13 -18.93 0.74 1.32
CA ARG A 13 -19.42 2.11 1.37
C ARG A 13 -20.84 2.06 1.92
N THR A 14 -21.02 2.50 3.15
CA THR A 14 -22.35 2.82 3.65
C THR A 14 -22.87 3.94 2.76
N ARG A 15 -23.85 3.64 1.91
CA ARG A 15 -24.59 4.64 1.16
C ARG A 15 -25.06 5.70 2.14
N ALA A 16 -24.61 6.95 1.93
CA ALA A 16 -25.21 8.08 2.59
C ALA A 16 -26.72 8.03 2.31
N LYS A 17 -27.53 7.93 3.36
CA LYS A 17 -29.00 8.10 3.24
C LYS A 17 -29.23 9.48 2.64
N GLU A 18 -30.16 9.56 1.70
CA GLU A 18 -30.57 10.83 1.10
C GLU A 18 -30.82 11.85 2.20
N CYS A 19 -29.93 12.84 2.30
CA CYS A 19 -30.09 13.97 3.19
C CYS A 19 -30.76 15.10 2.41
N THR A 20 -31.73 15.79 3.04
CA THR A 20 -32.31 17.00 2.47
C THR A 20 -31.26 18.10 2.35
N CYS A 21 -31.39 19.01 1.38
CA CYS A 21 -30.39 20.05 1.10
C CYS A 21 -29.98 20.90 2.32
N GLU A 22 -30.84 21.03 3.33
CA GLU A 22 -30.53 21.75 4.57
C GLU A 22 -29.53 21.02 5.50
N GLN A 23 -29.36 19.70 5.35
CA GLN A 23 -28.45 18.90 6.16
C GLN A 23 -27.07 18.78 5.53
N ILE A 24 -26.89 19.10 4.25
CA ILE A 24 -25.61 18.98 3.53
C ILE A 24 -24.56 19.94 4.09
N ASN A 25 -24.93 21.10 4.62
CA ASN A 25 -24.01 22.08 5.19
C ASN A 25 -23.45 21.71 6.58
N THR A 26 -23.97 20.67 7.22
CA THR A 26 -23.54 20.21 8.55
C THR A 26 -22.90 18.83 8.54
N ILE A 27 -22.88 18.12 7.40
CA ILE A 27 -22.20 16.85 7.26
C ILE A 27 -20.77 17.14 6.82
N THR A 28 -19.86 17.22 7.79
CA THR A 28 -18.44 16.95 7.56
C THR A 28 -18.39 15.50 7.11
N GLU A 29 -17.97 15.23 5.86
CA GLU A 29 -17.65 13.86 5.44
C GLU A 29 -16.68 13.30 6.49
N ALA A 30 -17.11 12.27 7.21
CA ALA A 30 -16.24 11.55 8.09
C ALA A 30 -15.17 10.92 7.19
N GLN A 31 -13.98 11.49 7.18
CA GLN A 31 -12.86 10.96 6.44
C GLN A 31 -12.48 9.64 7.11
N GLU A 32 -12.70 8.56 6.41
CA GLU A 32 -12.44 7.21 6.94
C GLU A 32 -10.95 6.89 6.89
N THR A 33 -10.46 6.19 7.90
CA THR A 33 -9.11 5.61 7.87
C THR A 33 -9.04 4.54 6.80
N THR A 34 -8.10 4.67 5.88
CA THR A 34 -7.84 3.66 4.85
C THR A 34 -6.87 2.62 5.38
N VAL A 35 -7.18 1.36 5.16
CA VAL A 35 -6.32 0.24 5.55
C VAL A 35 -6.10 -0.67 4.35
N ALA A 36 -4.83 -0.98 4.06
CA ALA A 36 -4.45 -1.98 3.07
C ALA A 36 -3.57 -3.05 3.73
N GLN A 37 -3.67 -4.29 3.26
CA GLN A 37 -2.85 -5.39 3.74
C GLN A 37 -2.16 -6.09 2.57
N CYS A 38 -0.89 -6.44 2.78
CA CYS A 38 -0.12 -7.27 1.88
C CYS A 38 0.33 -8.54 2.59
N ILE A 39 0.15 -9.68 1.94
CA ILE A 39 0.63 -10.98 2.42
C ILE A 39 1.77 -11.46 1.52
N LEU A 40 2.91 -11.74 2.13
CA LEU A 40 4.09 -12.28 1.46
C LEU A 40 4.09 -13.81 1.59
N GLU A 41 3.66 -14.51 0.55
CA GLU A 41 3.53 -15.97 0.59
C GLU A 41 4.07 -16.69 -0.65
N HIS A 42 4.47 -15.95 -1.68
CA HIS A 42 4.94 -16.51 -2.96
C HIS A 42 6.27 -17.26 -2.86
N SER A 43 7.07 -16.97 -1.85
CA SER A 43 8.32 -17.66 -1.58
C SER A 43 8.09 -18.86 -0.64
N SER A 44 8.77 -19.95 -0.86
CA SER A 44 8.74 -21.10 0.06
C SER A 44 9.38 -20.79 1.42
N THR A 45 10.33 -19.86 1.47
CA THR A 45 11.11 -19.53 2.67
C THR A 45 10.72 -18.20 3.29
N VAL A 46 10.39 -17.19 2.48
CA VAL A 46 10.07 -15.86 2.99
C VAL A 46 8.58 -15.70 3.12
N LYS A 47 8.16 -15.36 4.31
CA LYS A 47 6.77 -15.14 4.68
C LYS A 47 6.63 -13.81 5.41
N GLY A 48 5.49 -13.18 5.31
CA GLY A 48 5.26 -11.94 6.03
C GLY A 48 3.87 -11.38 5.84
N SER A 49 3.58 -10.38 6.62
CA SER A 49 2.35 -9.57 6.51
C SER A 49 2.70 -8.12 6.79
N ILE A 50 2.26 -7.26 5.90
CA ILE A 50 2.44 -5.80 6.00
C ILE A 50 1.07 -5.16 6.02
N LEU A 51 0.90 -4.22 6.92
CA LEU A 51 -0.30 -3.41 7.08
C LEU A 51 0.06 -1.95 6.79
N LEU A 52 -0.72 -1.30 5.93
CA LEU A 52 -0.62 0.12 5.64
C LEU A 52 -1.88 0.78 6.20
N ILE A 53 -1.70 1.81 7.01
CA ILE A 53 -2.81 2.50 7.68
C ILE A 53 -2.64 4.00 7.43
N GLN A 54 -3.66 4.62 6.88
CA GLN A 54 -3.69 6.06 6.65
C GLN A 54 -4.96 6.67 7.23
N ALA A 55 -4.80 7.45 8.28
CA ALA A 55 -5.87 8.32 8.74
C ALA A 55 -5.93 9.58 7.85
N PRO A 56 -7.11 10.21 7.73
CA PRO A 56 -7.29 11.40 6.91
C PRO A 56 -6.29 12.52 7.24
N GLY A 57 -5.62 13.05 6.20
CA GLY A 57 -4.66 14.15 6.36
C GLY A 57 -3.34 13.77 7.07
N THR A 58 -3.06 12.49 7.26
CA THR A 58 -1.81 12.01 7.87
C THR A 58 -0.95 11.22 6.90
N SER A 59 0.31 11.01 7.28
CA SER A 59 1.19 10.07 6.59
C SER A 59 0.70 8.63 6.77
N THR A 60 1.02 7.77 5.81
CA THR A 60 0.72 6.34 5.90
C THR A 60 1.67 5.66 6.88
N LEU A 61 1.11 4.97 7.87
CA LEU A 61 1.86 4.08 8.76
C LEU A 61 2.03 2.72 8.07
N VAL A 62 3.27 2.27 7.92
CA VAL A 62 3.60 0.93 7.42
C VAL A 62 4.09 0.08 8.58
N LYS A 63 3.43 -1.04 8.83
CA LYS A 63 3.73 -1.94 9.95
C LYS A 63 3.63 -3.39 9.51
N GLY A 64 4.59 -4.22 9.91
CA GLY A 64 4.51 -5.64 9.60
C GLY A 64 5.69 -6.45 10.10
N THR A 65 5.69 -7.71 9.70
CA THR A 65 6.75 -8.66 10.01
C THR A 65 7.06 -9.48 8.78
N ILE A 66 8.35 -9.64 8.49
CA ILE A 66 8.85 -10.50 7.41
C ILE A 66 9.85 -11.47 8.02
N THR A 67 9.70 -12.74 7.73
CA THR A 67 10.58 -13.81 8.20
C THR A 67 11.23 -14.56 7.06
N GLY A 68 12.31 -15.27 7.32
CA GLY A 68 13.01 -16.10 6.34
C GLY A 68 13.89 -15.32 5.35
N LEU A 69 14.13 -14.03 5.59
CA LEU A 69 15.12 -13.25 4.84
C LEU A 69 16.52 -13.73 5.18
N LYS A 70 17.40 -13.77 4.18
CA LYS A 70 18.83 -13.96 4.42
C LYS A 70 19.41 -12.69 5.04
N PRO A 71 20.52 -12.78 5.80
CA PRO A 71 21.22 -11.59 6.26
C PRO A 71 21.58 -10.66 5.10
N GLY A 72 21.42 -9.36 5.29
CA GLY A 72 21.72 -8.34 4.29
C GLY A 72 20.54 -7.41 4.02
N LEU A 73 20.77 -6.42 3.17
CA LEU A 73 19.75 -5.45 2.77
C LEU A 73 18.79 -6.04 1.75
N HIS A 74 17.51 -5.79 1.93
CA HIS A 74 16.44 -6.21 1.03
C HIS A 74 15.61 -5.01 0.62
N GLY A 75 15.49 -4.75 -0.68
CA GLY A 75 14.66 -3.68 -1.19
C GLY A 75 13.18 -3.89 -0.83
N PHE A 76 12.54 -2.81 -0.44
CA PHE A 76 11.15 -2.77 -0.04
C PHE A 76 10.41 -1.74 -0.90
N HIS A 77 9.49 -2.19 -1.74
CA HIS A 77 8.87 -1.34 -2.76
C HIS A 77 7.38 -1.62 -2.92
N ILE A 78 6.64 -0.60 -3.37
CA ILE A 78 5.26 -0.73 -3.84
C ILE A 78 5.28 -0.72 -5.37
N HIS A 79 4.64 -1.70 -6.00
CA HIS A 79 4.51 -1.77 -7.44
C HIS A 79 3.25 -1.05 -7.95
N GLU A 80 3.25 -0.76 -9.25
CA GLU A 80 2.17 -0.07 -9.92
C GLU A 80 0.86 -0.86 -9.90
N PHE A 81 0.94 -2.19 -10.07
CA PHE A 81 -0.21 -3.07 -10.11
C PHE A 81 -0.16 -4.14 -9.02
N GLY A 82 -1.31 -4.47 -8.44
CA GLY A 82 -1.46 -5.60 -7.51
C GLY A 82 -1.64 -6.94 -8.21
N ASP A 83 -1.30 -7.05 -9.50
CA ASP A 83 -1.46 -8.27 -10.29
C ASP A 83 -0.30 -9.24 -10.06
N MET A 84 -0.61 -10.40 -9.47
CA MET A 84 0.34 -11.47 -9.17
C MET A 84 0.22 -12.67 -10.13
N SER A 85 -0.51 -12.55 -11.23
CA SER A 85 -0.80 -13.65 -12.15
C SER A 85 0.46 -14.26 -12.81
N ASP A 86 1.52 -13.45 -12.99
CA ASP A 86 2.86 -13.90 -13.44
C ASP A 86 3.95 -13.44 -12.45
N GLY A 87 3.68 -13.58 -11.16
CA GLY A 87 4.59 -13.16 -10.08
C GLY A 87 4.99 -11.68 -10.19
N CYS A 88 6.27 -11.38 -10.07
CA CYS A 88 6.76 -10.00 -10.13
C CYS A 88 6.61 -9.34 -11.52
N LYS A 89 6.43 -10.12 -12.59
CA LYS A 89 6.40 -9.56 -13.95
C LYS A 89 5.09 -8.84 -14.27
N SER A 90 3.98 -9.33 -13.72
CA SER A 90 2.65 -8.73 -13.93
C SER A 90 2.39 -7.50 -13.07
N MET A 91 3.24 -7.23 -12.08
CA MET A 91 3.08 -6.09 -11.17
C MET A 91 3.47 -4.73 -11.76
N GLY A 92 4.08 -4.68 -12.96
CA GLY A 92 4.62 -3.46 -13.53
C GLY A 92 5.89 -2.98 -12.83
N GLY A 93 6.23 -1.70 -12.99
CA GLY A 93 7.34 -1.06 -12.29
C GLY A 93 7.02 -0.69 -10.85
N HIS A 94 7.95 0.01 -10.19
CA HIS A 94 7.64 0.64 -8.91
C HIS A 94 6.60 1.75 -9.11
N TYR A 95 5.74 1.94 -8.13
CA TYR A 95 4.74 3.01 -8.17
C TYR A 95 5.42 4.38 -8.27
N ASN A 96 5.30 5.02 -9.43
CA ASN A 96 6.03 6.24 -9.79
C ASN A 96 5.12 7.25 -10.51
N PRO A 97 4.15 7.85 -9.81
CA PRO A 97 3.23 8.82 -10.40
C PRO A 97 3.91 10.09 -10.88
N ASP A 98 5.07 10.43 -10.30
CA ASP A 98 5.79 11.66 -10.60
C ASP A 98 6.82 11.51 -11.73
N GLY A 99 7.06 10.28 -12.21
CA GLY A 99 7.97 9.99 -13.32
C GLY A 99 9.43 10.33 -13.03
N VAL A 100 9.86 10.18 -11.78
CA VAL A 100 11.24 10.41 -11.34
C VAL A 100 12.08 9.14 -11.48
N ASP A 101 13.40 9.25 -11.33
CA ASP A 101 14.30 8.11 -11.35
C ASP A 101 14.22 7.33 -10.03
N HIS A 102 14.61 6.05 -10.09
CA HIS A 102 14.73 5.21 -8.89
C HIS A 102 15.76 5.79 -7.92
N GLY A 103 15.45 5.79 -6.63
CA GLY A 103 16.31 6.32 -5.60
C GLY A 103 16.01 5.74 -4.21
N ASP A 104 16.37 6.48 -3.19
CA ASP A 104 16.01 6.15 -1.83
C ASP A 104 14.61 6.70 -1.45
N ILE A 105 14.23 6.50 -0.20
CA ILE A 105 12.91 6.92 0.32
C ILE A 105 12.64 8.43 0.20
N ASN A 106 13.66 9.25 0.03
CA ASN A 106 13.54 10.71 -0.03
C ASN A 106 13.61 11.26 -1.47
N GLU A 107 14.27 10.55 -2.38
CA GLU A 107 14.61 11.05 -3.72
C GLU A 107 14.17 10.12 -4.86
N GLY A 108 13.62 8.94 -4.54
CA GLY A 108 13.19 7.93 -5.52
C GLY A 108 11.72 8.01 -5.90
N HIS A 109 11.23 6.92 -6.46
CA HIS A 109 9.80 6.73 -6.73
C HIS A 109 8.99 6.81 -5.43
N VAL A 110 7.74 7.22 -5.51
CA VAL A 110 6.83 7.17 -4.35
C VAL A 110 6.75 5.74 -3.76
N GLY A 111 6.88 4.74 -4.61
CA GLY A 111 6.93 3.33 -4.22
C GLY A 111 8.26 2.85 -3.63
N ASP A 112 9.32 3.65 -3.63
CA ASP A 112 10.62 3.26 -3.08
C ASP A 112 10.65 3.50 -1.57
N LEU A 113 10.51 2.45 -0.77
CA LEU A 113 10.46 2.54 0.70
C LEU A 113 11.80 2.21 1.37
N GLY A 114 12.86 2.10 0.58
CA GLY A 114 14.20 1.82 1.07
C GLY A 114 14.50 0.34 1.23
N ASN A 115 15.36 0.02 2.18
CA ASN A 115 15.77 -1.35 2.50
C ASN A 115 15.38 -1.74 3.93
N ILE A 116 15.14 -3.02 4.10
CA ILE A 116 14.89 -3.67 5.38
C ILE A 116 15.91 -4.75 5.66
#